data_6b90c52091be6c68311d02496b2d10d0
#
_entry.id   6b90c52091be6c68311d02496b2d10d0
#
_cell.length_a   1.000
_cell.length_b   1.000
_cell.length_c   1.000
_cell.angle_alpha   90.00
_cell.angle_beta   90.00
_cell.angle_gamma   90.00
#
_symmetry.space_group_name_H-M   'P 1'
#
loop_
_entity.id
_entity.type
_entity.pdbx_description
1 polymer ?
#
loop_
_entity_poly.entity_id
_entity_poly.type
_entity_poly.pdbx_seq_one_letter_code
_entity_poly.pdbx_strand_id
1 'polypeptide(L)'
;MTAVTAPPFVMREVRWQDLERLADLEQELFGTEAWSLASWWGELAGRPRREYLVAEDGDGIAGYAGLDHAGDTSDVMTIATLPRVRGRGLGRRLLEELVARSRAAGAERLLLEVRADNTAARGLYDSAGIRLLQTRRGYYPGGGDALVLALDLSQEAQA
;
A
#
# COMPACT_ATOMS: atom_id res chain seq x y z
N MET A 1 15.91 2.32 33.42
CA MET A 1 14.57 2.75 32.99
C MET A 1 14.38 2.31 31.54
N THR A 2 13.54 1.33 31.36
CA THR A 2 13.19 0.87 30.02
C THR A 2 12.32 1.92 29.34
N ALA A 3 12.75 2.40 28.20
CA ALA A 3 11.92 3.24 27.38
C ALA A 3 10.64 2.45 27.04
N VAL A 4 9.47 3.02 27.34
CA VAL A 4 8.21 2.43 26.90
C VAL A 4 8.15 2.63 25.40
N THR A 5 8.54 1.60 24.66
CA THR A 5 8.33 1.57 23.23
C THR A 5 6.83 1.54 22.98
N ALA A 6 6.32 2.43 22.12
CA ALA A 6 4.94 2.33 21.67
C ALA A 6 4.67 0.91 21.18
N PRO A 7 3.48 0.32 21.48
CA PRO A 7 3.18 -1.02 21.02
C PRO A 7 3.38 -1.09 19.51
N PRO A 8 4.04 -2.15 19.00
CA PRO A 8 4.24 -2.29 17.57
C PRO A 8 2.89 -2.40 16.85
N PHE A 9 2.86 -1.91 15.63
CA PHE A 9 1.71 -2.13 14.77
C PHE A 9 1.58 -3.64 14.50
N VAL A 10 0.35 -4.15 14.58
CA VAL A 10 0.03 -5.53 14.24
C VAL A 10 -0.59 -5.53 12.85
N MET A 11 0.00 -6.31 11.95
CA MET A 11 -0.53 -6.48 10.60
C MET A 11 -1.34 -7.76 10.51
N ARG A 12 -2.49 -7.67 9.86
CA ARG A 12 -3.38 -8.81 9.64
C ARG A 12 -4.12 -8.66 8.32
N GLU A 13 -4.69 -9.74 7.82
CA GLU A 13 -5.54 -9.68 6.64
C GLU A 13 -6.82 -8.90 6.90
N VAL A 14 -7.29 -8.21 5.87
CA VAL A 14 -8.59 -7.52 5.90
C VAL A 14 -9.70 -8.56 6.00
N ARG A 15 -10.67 -8.28 6.85
CA ARG A 15 -11.90 -9.06 7.01
C ARG A 15 -13.09 -8.21 6.58
N TRP A 16 -14.22 -8.86 6.27
CA TRP A 16 -15.39 -8.12 5.81
C TRP A 16 -15.88 -7.09 6.84
N GLN A 17 -15.65 -7.35 8.13
CA GLN A 17 -16.00 -6.41 9.20
C GLN A 17 -15.20 -5.09 9.15
N ASP A 18 -14.07 -5.08 8.45
CA ASP A 18 -13.24 -3.89 8.31
C ASP A 18 -13.73 -2.94 7.20
N LEU A 19 -14.56 -3.41 6.29
CA LEU A 19 -14.80 -2.72 5.02
C LEU A 19 -15.48 -1.37 5.19
N GLU A 20 -16.45 -1.23 6.09
CA GLU A 20 -17.09 0.05 6.35
C GLU A 20 -16.08 1.08 6.88
N ARG A 21 -15.22 0.65 7.81
CA ARG A 21 -14.19 1.52 8.35
C ARG A 21 -13.17 1.90 7.28
N LEU A 22 -12.78 0.97 6.43
CA LEU A 22 -11.87 1.25 5.32
C LEU A 22 -12.47 2.24 4.32
N ALA A 23 -13.75 2.11 4.00
CA ALA A 23 -14.43 3.05 3.11
C ALA A 23 -14.45 4.46 3.73
N ASP A 24 -14.71 4.58 5.02
CA ASP A 24 -14.67 5.85 5.73
C ASP A 24 -13.27 6.47 5.72
N LEU A 25 -12.25 5.67 5.99
CA LEU A 25 -10.85 6.13 5.96
C LEU A 25 -10.43 6.58 4.55
N GLU A 26 -10.84 5.83 3.52
CA GLU A 26 -10.59 6.22 2.14
C GLU A 26 -11.20 7.58 1.83
N GLN A 27 -12.43 7.82 2.28
CA GLN A 27 -13.10 9.10 2.07
C GLN A 27 -12.35 10.24 2.77
N GLU A 28 -11.88 10.01 3.99
CA GLU A 28 -11.09 11.01 4.72
C GLU A 28 -9.74 11.30 4.06
N LEU A 29 -9.08 10.27 3.52
CA LEU A 29 -7.73 10.40 2.98
C LEU A 29 -7.69 10.84 1.52
N PHE A 30 -8.64 10.39 0.72
CA PHE A 30 -8.60 10.55 -0.74
C PHE A 30 -9.80 11.28 -1.34
N GLY A 31 -10.82 11.59 -0.55
CA GLY A 31 -11.96 12.38 -1.00
C GLY A 31 -12.66 11.79 -2.22
N THR A 32 -12.67 12.52 -3.32
CA THR A 32 -13.35 12.09 -4.57
C THR A 32 -12.68 10.89 -5.24
N GLU A 33 -11.45 10.60 -4.91
CA GLU A 33 -10.71 9.44 -5.44
C GLU A 33 -10.85 8.20 -4.56
N ALA A 34 -11.60 8.30 -3.46
CA ALA A 34 -11.79 7.21 -2.51
C ALA A 34 -12.55 6.03 -3.11
N TRP A 35 -12.13 4.83 -2.73
CA TRP A 35 -12.88 3.62 -3.07
C TRP A 35 -14.16 3.57 -2.23
N SER A 36 -15.26 3.26 -2.89
CA SER A 36 -16.55 3.07 -2.26
C SER A 36 -16.59 1.76 -1.46
N LEU A 37 -17.59 1.64 -0.58
CA LEU A 37 -17.83 0.37 0.13
C LEU A 37 -18.06 -0.78 -0.86
N ALA A 38 -18.79 -0.54 -1.96
CA ALA A 38 -19.02 -1.54 -2.99
C ALA A 38 -17.70 -1.99 -3.65
N SER A 39 -16.79 -1.05 -3.91
CA SER A 39 -15.46 -1.37 -4.46
C SER A 39 -14.65 -2.23 -3.49
N TRP A 40 -14.68 -1.92 -2.20
CA TRP A 40 -14.01 -2.73 -1.18
C TRP A 40 -14.56 -4.16 -1.13
N TRP A 41 -15.88 -4.33 -1.22
CA TRP A 41 -16.49 -5.68 -1.28
C TRP A 41 -16.01 -6.45 -2.50
N GLY A 42 -15.93 -5.79 -3.66
CA GLY A 42 -15.41 -6.40 -4.88
C GLY A 42 -13.98 -6.86 -4.75
N GLU A 43 -13.13 -6.04 -4.11
CA GLU A 43 -11.72 -6.38 -3.88
C GLU A 43 -11.58 -7.55 -2.92
N LEU A 44 -12.34 -7.57 -1.84
CA LEU A 44 -12.31 -8.69 -0.90
C LEU A 44 -12.78 -9.98 -1.55
N ALA A 45 -13.79 -9.91 -2.41
CA ALA A 45 -14.30 -11.06 -3.15
C ALA A 45 -13.27 -11.62 -4.16
N GLY A 46 -12.29 -10.82 -4.56
CA GLY A 46 -11.24 -11.22 -5.52
C GLY A 46 -10.11 -12.05 -4.92
N ARG A 47 -10.18 -12.40 -3.62
CA ARG A 47 -9.15 -13.24 -3.00
C ARG A 47 -9.10 -14.64 -3.62
N PRO A 48 -7.93 -15.29 -3.68
CA PRO A 48 -6.61 -14.85 -3.19
C PRO A 48 -5.82 -13.98 -4.16
N ARG A 49 -6.29 -13.75 -5.38
CA ARG A 49 -5.59 -12.90 -6.33
C ARG A 49 -5.44 -11.47 -5.79
N ARG A 50 -6.50 -10.95 -5.17
CA ARG A 50 -6.49 -9.68 -4.42
C ARG A 50 -6.19 -9.98 -2.97
N GLU A 51 -5.17 -9.32 -2.44
CA GLU A 51 -4.73 -9.55 -1.07
C GLU A 51 -4.61 -8.20 -0.36
N TYR A 52 -5.36 -8.03 0.73
CA TYR A 52 -5.41 -6.78 1.50
C TYR A 52 -5.06 -7.01 2.95
N LEU A 53 -4.33 -6.06 3.51
CA LEU A 53 -3.94 -6.10 4.92
C LEU A 53 -4.21 -4.76 5.59
N VAL A 54 -4.43 -4.81 6.90
CA VAL A 54 -4.51 -3.64 7.76
C VAL A 54 -3.41 -3.71 8.80
N ALA A 55 -2.93 -2.54 9.21
CA ALA A 55 -2.05 -2.39 10.36
C ALA A 55 -2.86 -1.74 11.48
N GLU A 56 -2.85 -2.34 12.65
CA GLU A 56 -3.58 -1.86 13.82
C GLU A 56 -2.63 -1.47 14.93
N ASP A 57 -3.05 -0.47 15.71
CA ASP A 57 -2.45 -0.15 17.00
C ASP A 57 -3.57 -0.12 18.06
N GLY A 58 -3.28 0.42 19.25
CA GLY A 58 -4.27 0.48 20.33
C GLY A 58 -5.51 1.33 20.02
N ASP A 59 -5.45 2.19 19.00
CA ASP A 59 -6.55 3.08 18.60
C ASP A 59 -7.32 2.58 17.39
N GLY A 60 -6.99 1.38 16.88
CA GLY A 60 -7.65 0.76 15.74
C GLY A 60 -6.80 0.74 14.48
N ILE A 61 -7.43 0.75 13.31
CA ILE A 61 -6.71 0.73 12.03
C ILE A 61 -5.87 1.99 11.88
N ALA A 62 -4.58 1.80 11.69
CA ALA A 62 -3.60 2.87 11.52
C ALA A 62 -3.13 3.01 10.07
N GLY A 63 -3.29 1.97 9.28
CA GLY A 63 -2.92 1.95 7.88
C GLY A 63 -3.42 0.69 7.19
N TYR A 64 -3.32 0.67 5.87
CA TYR A 64 -3.76 -0.48 5.09
C TYR A 64 -3.03 -0.51 3.74
N ALA A 65 -3.01 -1.67 3.13
CA ALA A 65 -2.37 -1.86 1.84
C ALA A 65 -2.97 -3.05 1.11
N GLY A 66 -2.80 -3.09 -0.20
CA GLY A 66 -3.32 -4.19 -0.99
C GLY A 66 -2.55 -4.45 -2.27
N LEU A 67 -2.66 -5.70 -2.73
CA LEU A 67 -1.99 -6.21 -3.91
C LEU A 67 -2.98 -6.87 -4.86
N ASP A 68 -2.67 -6.80 -6.15
CA ASP A 68 -3.24 -7.67 -7.17
C ASP A 68 -2.12 -8.57 -7.69
N HIS A 69 -2.24 -9.86 -7.45
CA HIS A 69 -1.27 -10.84 -7.92
C HIS A 69 -1.65 -11.31 -9.32
N ALA A 70 -0.88 -10.91 -10.31
CA ALA A 70 -1.14 -11.22 -11.72
C ALA A 70 0.05 -12.01 -12.31
N GLY A 71 0.20 -13.27 -11.90
CA GLY A 71 1.27 -14.14 -12.38
C GLY A 71 2.65 -13.72 -11.87
N ASP A 72 3.52 -13.30 -12.78
CA ASP A 72 4.88 -12.88 -12.44
C ASP A 72 4.98 -11.43 -11.96
N THR A 73 3.86 -10.72 -11.93
CA THR A 73 3.80 -9.32 -11.50
C THR A 73 2.75 -9.17 -10.40
N SER A 74 3.10 -8.44 -9.34
CA SER A 74 2.14 -7.97 -8.35
C SER A 74 2.02 -6.46 -8.45
N ASP A 75 0.79 -5.95 -8.42
CA ASP A 75 0.52 -4.52 -8.44
C ASP A 75 0.08 -4.04 -7.06
N VAL A 76 0.66 -2.96 -6.58
CA VAL A 76 0.17 -2.30 -5.38
C VAL A 76 -1.12 -1.55 -5.74
N MET A 77 -2.23 -2.00 -5.17
CA MET A 77 -3.53 -1.41 -5.42
C MET A 77 -3.75 -0.16 -4.57
N THR A 78 -3.29 -0.21 -3.34
CA THR A 78 -3.36 0.91 -2.40
C THR A 78 -2.32 0.73 -1.31
N ILE A 79 -1.85 1.83 -0.75
CA ILE A 79 -1.04 1.86 0.46
C ILE A 79 -1.30 3.21 1.15
N ALA A 80 -1.73 3.17 2.38
CA ALA A 80 -2.11 4.38 3.11
C ALA A 80 -1.80 4.26 4.59
N THR A 81 -1.39 5.38 5.17
CA THR A 81 -1.22 5.53 6.63
C THR A 81 -2.05 6.71 7.10
N LEU A 82 -2.66 6.57 8.27
CA LEU A 82 -3.42 7.65 8.86
C LEU A 82 -2.50 8.79 9.31
N PRO A 83 -2.97 10.04 9.24
CA PRO A 83 -2.15 11.18 9.68
C PRO A 83 -1.60 11.06 11.09
N ARG A 84 -2.40 10.49 12.02
CA ARG A 84 -1.99 10.35 13.43
C ARG A 84 -0.76 9.48 13.67
N VAL A 85 -0.39 8.62 12.69
CA VAL A 85 0.74 7.70 12.82
C VAL A 85 1.88 8.00 11.86
N ARG A 86 1.78 9.05 11.06
CA ARG A 86 2.83 9.41 10.11
C ARG A 86 4.14 9.74 10.84
N GLY A 87 5.27 9.46 10.18
CA GLY A 87 6.58 9.66 10.78
C GLY A 87 7.03 8.56 11.74
N ARG A 88 6.27 7.47 11.87
CA ARG A 88 6.58 6.35 12.76
C ARG A 88 7.05 5.09 12.02
N GLY A 89 7.31 5.21 10.72
CA GLY A 89 7.82 4.11 9.90
C GLY A 89 6.77 3.09 9.43
N LEU A 90 5.48 3.36 9.62
CA LEU A 90 4.44 2.42 9.22
C LEU A 90 4.37 2.24 7.70
N GLY A 91 4.51 3.32 6.93
CA GLY A 91 4.52 3.22 5.47
C GLY A 91 5.59 2.28 4.94
N ARG A 92 6.79 2.36 5.52
CA ARG A 92 7.89 1.44 5.19
C ARG A 92 7.56 0.01 5.56
N ARG A 93 7.00 -0.23 6.73
CA ARG A 93 6.62 -1.57 7.17
C ARG A 93 5.54 -2.18 6.29
N LEU A 94 4.54 -1.38 5.88
CA LEU A 94 3.52 -1.82 4.94
C LEU A 94 4.16 -2.19 3.60
N LEU A 95 5.06 -1.36 3.09
CA LEU A 95 5.75 -1.63 1.84
C LEU A 95 6.59 -2.91 1.91
N GLU A 96 7.34 -3.10 2.98
CA GLU A 96 8.13 -4.33 3.21
C GLU A 96 7.24 -5.57 3.22
N GLU A 97 6.08 -5.47 3.86
CA GLU A 97 5.11 -6.56 3.89
C GLU A 97 4.54 -6.87 2.50
N LEU A 98 4.24 -5.83 1.71
CA LEU A 98 3.79 -6.01 0.33
C LEU A 98 4.86 -6.69 -0.52
N VAL A 99 6.12 -6.32 -0.35
CA VAL A 99 7.25 -6.95 -1.06
C VAL A 99 7.35 -8.43 -0.68
N ALA A 100 7.28 -8.74 0.61
CA ALA A 100 7.35 -10.12 1.09
C ALA A 100 6.20 -10.98 0.55
N ARG A 101 4.98 -10.44 0.55
CA ARG A 101 3.80 -11.15 0.04
C ARG A 101 3.86 -11.34 -1.47
N SER A 102 4.39 -10.37 -2.20
CA SER A 102 4.59 -10.47 -3.65
C SER A 102 5.58 -11.59 -3.99
N ARG A 103 6.69 -11.67 -3.26
CA ARG A 103 7.65 -12.77 -3.41
C ARG A 103 7.02 -14.12 -3.09
N ALA A 104 6.26 -14.20 -2.00
CA ALA A 104 5.59 -15.43 -1.61
C ALA A 104 4.58 -15.91 -2.65
N ALA A 105 3.95 -14.97 -3.38
CA ALA A 105 3.03 -15.27 -4.46
C ALA A 105 3.73 -15.65 -5.78
N GLY A 106 5.06 -15.61 -5.83
CA GLY A 106 5.84 -15.96 -7.01
C GLY A 106 6.08 -14.80 -7.97
N ALA A 107 5.79 -13.56 -7.57
CA ALA A 107 6.02 -12.42 -8.43
C ALA A 107 7.52 -12.16 -8.62
N GLU A 108 7.89 -11.86 -9.84
CA GLU A 108 9.25 -11.44 -10.21
C GLU A 108 9.40 -9.92 -10.17
N ARG A 109 8.27 -9.20 -10.15
CA ARG A 109 8.24 -7.75 -10.21
C ARG A 109 7.04 -7.20 -9.44
N LEU A 110 7.29 -6.11 -8.70
CA LEU A 110 6.25 -5.33 -8.05
C LEU A 110 6.10 -4.02 -8.81
N LEU A 111 4.86 -3.66 -9.15
CA LEU A 111 4.52 -2.40 -9.79
C LEU A 111 3.67 -1.55 -8.87
N LEU A 112 3.85 -0.26 -8.93
CA LEU A 112 2.96 0.69 -8.26
C LEU A 112 2.87 2.00 -9.02
N GLU A 113 1.77 2.70 -8.79
CA GLU A 113 1.53 4.00 -9.39
C GLU A 113 1.43 5.06 -8.28
N VAL A 114 2.05 6.19 -8.51
CA VAL A 114 2.04 7.31 -7.55
C VAL A 114 1.89 8.63 -8.30
N ARG A 115 1.20 9.58 -7.68
CA ARG A 115 1.12 10.93 -8.21
C ARG A 115 2.52 11.57 -8.18
N ALA A 116 2.90 12.23 -9.27
CA ALA A 116 4.21 12.88 -9.37
C ALA A 116 4.44 13.92 -8.27
N ASP A 117 3.36 14.54 -7.75
CA ASP A 117 3.41 15.54 -6.70
C ASP A 117 3.41 14.96 -5.27
N ASN A 118 3.26 13.65 -5.13
CA ASN A 118 3.31 13.00 -3.82
C ASN A 118 4.76 12.75 -3.40
N THR A 119 5.40 13.81 -2.92
CA THR A 119 6.82 13.81 -2.57
C THR A 119 7.15 12.82 -1.46
N ALA A 120 6.29 12.70 -0.44
CA ALA A 120 6.52 11.79 0.68
C ALA A 120 6.50 10.32 0.23
N ALA A 121 5.53 9.94 -0.58
CA ALA A 121 5.46 8.57 -1.11
C ALA A 121 6.64 8.26 -2.04
N ARG A 122 6.99 9.20 -2.91
CA ARG A 122 8.13 9.03 -3.82
C ARG A 122 9.43 8.84 -3.05
N GLY A 123 9.63 9.59 -1.99
CA GLY A 123 10.81 9.44 -1.13
C GLY A 123 10.88 8.06 -0.48
N LEU A 124 9.75 7.56 0.01
CA LEU A 124 9.66 6.21 0.57
C LEU A 124 10.01 5.15 -0.47
N TYR A 125 9.43 5.23 -1.65
CA TYR A 125 9.65 4.23 -2.71
C TYR A 125 11.09 4.29 -3.23
N ASP A 126 11.63 5.48 -3.42
CA ASP A 126 13.02 5.65 -3.84
C ASP A 126 13.99 5.04 -2.82
N SER A 127 13.75 5.28 -1.54
CA SER A 127 14.59 4.71 -0.46
C SER A 127 14.51 3.19 -0.37
N ALA A 128 13.45 2.60 -0.89
CA ALA A 128 13.26 1.15 -0.95
C ALA A 128 13.81 0.53 -2.25
N GLY A 129 14.42 1.33 -3.12
CA GLY A 129 14.99 0.84 -4.38
C GLY A 129 13.98 0.66 -5.51
N ILE A 130 12.77 1.20 -5.34
CA ILE A 130 11.73 1.14 -6.37
C ILE A 130 12.00 2.27 -7.37
N ARG A 131 12.11 1.92 -8.65
CA ARG A 131 12.59 2.83 -9.69
C ARG A 131 11.51 3.22 -10.66
N LEU A 132 11.64 4.43 -11.21
CA LEU A 132 10.73 4.92 -12.25
C LEU A 132 10.82 4.05 -13.50
N LEU A 133 9.69 3.52 -13.95
CA LEU A 133 9.54 2.75 -15.17
C LEU A 133 8.93 3.60 -16.29
N GLN A 134 7.90 4.38 -15.98
CA GLN A 134 7.14 5.16 -16.97
C GLN A 134 6.47 6.35 -16.30
N THR A 135 6.34 7.46 -17.05
CA THR A 135 5.54 8.61 -16.65
C THR A 135 4.30 8.68 -17.55
N ARG A 136 3.13 8.79 -16.94
CA ARG A 136 1.87 9.02 -17.64
C ARG A 136 1.47 10.48 -17.46
N ARG A 137 1.71 11.29 -18.46
CA ARG A 137 1.45 12.73 -18.39
C ARG A 137 -0.03 13.03 -18.42
N GLY A 138 -0.47 13.95 -17.53
CA GLY A 138 -1.86 14.40 -17.47
C GLY A 138 -2.86 13.30 -17.14
N TYR A 139 -2.42 12.24 -16.48
CA TYR A 139 -3.22 11.04 -16.22
C TYR A 139 -4.40 11.28 -15.28
N TYR A 140 -4.18 12.11 -14.24
CA TYR A 140 -5.23 12.39 -13.26
C TYR A 140 -6.14 13.53 -13.70
N PRO A 141 -7.42 13.52 -13.28
CA PRO A 141 -8.30 14.66 -13.45
C PRO A 141 -7.64 15.92 -12.88
N GLY A 142 -7.61 17.00 -13.66
CA GLY A 142 -6.92 18.22 -13.27
C GLY A 142 -5.49 18.35 -13.79
N GLY A 143 -4.96 17.31 -14.49
CA GLY A 143 -3.71 17.40 -15.24
C GLY A 143 -2.45 16.92 -14.52
N GLY A 144 -2.58 16.27 -13.36
CA GLY A 144 -1.44 15.71 -12.66
C GLY A 144 -0.86 14.47 -13.34
N ASP A 145 0.46 14.32 -13.32
CA ASP A 145 1.14 13.16 -13.89
C ASP A 145 1.12 11.97 -12.91
N ALA A 146 1.06 10.77 -13.47
CA ALA A 146 1.26 9.52 -12.73
C ALA A 146 2.64 8.94 -13.04
N LEU A 147 3.32 8.48 -12.01
CA LEU A 147 4.57 7.75 -12.13
C LEU A 147 4.30 6.27 -11.91
N VAL A 148 4.71 5.43 -12.85
CA VAL A 148 4.68 3.98 -12.68
C VAL A 148 6.07 3.56 -12.24
N LEU A 149 6.16 2.95 -11.07
CA LEU A 149 7.40 2.53 -10.46
C LEU A 149 7.46 1.01 -10.39
N ALA A 150 8.66 0.47 -10.45
CA ALA A 150 8.87 -0.98 -10.44
C ALA A 150 10.01 -1.38 -9.50
N LEU A 151 9.83 -2.53 -8.85
CA LEU A 151 10.87 -3.19 -8.07
C LEU A 151 11.08 -4.60 -8.62
N ASP A 152 12.31 -4.93 -8.96
CA ASP A 152 12.69 -6.28 -9.37
C ASP A 152 12.77 -7.16 -8.12
N LEU A 153 11.97 -8.22 -8.09
CA LEU A 153 11.88 -9.18 -6.99
C LEU A 153 12.66 -10.47 -7.29
N SER A 154 13.13 -10.63 -8.51
CA SER A 154 13.84 -11.84 -8.94
C SER A 154 15.24 -11.94 -8.33
N GLN A 155 15.79 -10.82 -7.88
CA GLN A 155 17.04 -10.83 -7.15
C GLN A 155 16.78 -11.13 -5.69
N GLU A 156 17.40 -12.20 -5.19
CA GLU A 156 17.38 -12.48 -3.76
C GLU A 156 17.97 -11.28 -3.02
N ALA A 157 17.25 -10.85 -1.97
CA ALA A 157 17.81 -9.89 -1.05
C ALA A 157 19.12 -10.49 -0.54
N GLN A 158 20.22 -9.89 -0.90
CA GLN A 158 21.50 -10.30 -0.34
C GLN A 158 21.48 -10.03 1.15
N ALA A 159 21.52 -11.09 1.90
CA ALA A 159 21.61 -11.02 3.34
C ALA A 159 22.87 -10.25 3.76
#